data_6faaba54fb8d871fa71c12b0a52abef8
#
_entry.id   6faaba54fb8d871fa71c12b0a52abef8
#
_cell.length_a   1.000
_cell.length_b   1.000
_cell.length_c   1.000
_cell.angle_alpha   90.00
_cell.angle_beta   90.00
_cell.angle_gamma   90.00
#
_symmetry.space_group_name_H-M   'P 1'
#
loop_
_entity.id
_entity.type
_entity.pdbx_description
1 polymer ?
#
loop_
_entity_poly.entity_id
_entity_poly.type
_entity_poly.pdbx_seq_one_letter_code
_entity_poly.pdbx_strand_id
1 'polypeptide(L)'
;MTTRASRMSARPTTRARSRVDGRARRRCVARGTRRDEDGTPTRVCVVGGGFAGASLAFHVIEEANARGRAIDVTLMDAVGVAGGASGVAAGLLHPYTPRGKTVWRGDEGVREAKRMIDAAQRAEEGLDVTGVERCDDADGGWRDSVGRNTGERRRERVANAPGIVRPARSAKQGRDFKRHVEADDAFARCLTTEETVAMCPGLAFTEDVLEEEREGDEGCAGALYIPNGVIVDAPRYLSALWDASVVLASRGAAGTRARLRISKVERVKDLFEEFDQVALCCGAAVASLFDYEKIPIQLQGGHVLELKPKGLDVGILGTTYVAPLGTARAMVGPTKEYDAAPEDCFRAGVVDADVDPRAADALAQLRELGVKAYPPTADWDVLRVKYGVRGNPPRTPLGALPLAGSARIDDETSAWFLAGLGARGLVYHGILGRWMANAILDDDVSRIPEDVRRVC
;
A
#
# COMPACT_ATOMS: atom_id res chain seq x y z
N MET A 1 -76.11 19.57 -11.69
CA MET A 1 -76.58 18.36 -12.44
C MET A 1 -75.53 17.29 -12.20
N THR A 2 -75.77 16.52 -11.22
CA THR A 2 -76.05 15.07 -11.23
C THR A 2 -74.91 14.18 -11.70
N THR A 3 -74.21 13.60 -10.69
CA THR A 3 -74.28 12.18 -10.22
C THR A 3 -73.52 11.20 -11.15
N ARG A 4 -72.60 10.44 -10.66
CA ARG A 4 -72.80 9.15 -9.98
C ARG A 4 -71.52 8.51 -9.53
N ALA A 5 -71.44 8.11 -8.29
CA ALA A 5 -70.51 7.16 -7.74
C ALA A 5 -70.69 5.77 -8.30
N SER A 6 -69.61 5.00 -8.48
CA SER A 6 -69.69 3.55 -8.55
C SER A 6 -68.55 2.93 -7.74
N ARG A 7 -68.95 2.24 -6.70
CA ARG A 7 -68.12 1.33 -5.87
C ARG A 7 -67.85 0.07 -6.67
N MET A 8 -66.56 -0.38 -6.65
CA MET A 8 -66.27 -1.79 -6.92
C MET A 8 -65.22 -2.33 -5.96
N SER A 9 -65.65 -3.34 -5.30
CA SER A 9 -65.15 -4.26 -4.31
C SER A 9 -63.68 -4.65 -4.40
N ALA A 10 -63.03 -4.67 -3.24
CA ALA A 10 -61.75 -5.32 -2.97
C ALA A 10 -61.87 -6.86 -3.07
N ARG A 11 -60.92 -7.48 -3.76
CA ARG A 11 -60.61 -8.90 -3.60
C ARG A 11 -59.19 -9.03 -2.97
N PRO A 12 -58.99 -9.96 -2.03
CA PRO A 12 -57.70 -10.13 -1.39
C PRO A 12 -56.77 -10.94 -2.30
N THR A 13 -55.65 -10.39 -2.67
CA THR A 13 -54.55 -11.12 -3.32
C THR A 13 -53.72 -11.83 -2.26
N THR A 14 -53.71 -13.11 -2.34
CA THR A 14 -52.88 -14.07 -1.59
C THR A 14 -51.42 -13.71 -1.71
N ARG A 15 -50.80 -13.47 -0.55
CA ARG A 15 -49.33 -13.36 -0.36
C ARG A 15 -48.68 -14.69 -0.77
N ALA A 16 -48.03 -14.74 -1.91
CA ALA A 16 -47.09 -15.78 -2.24
C ALA A 16 -45.85 -15.62 -1.33
N ARG A 17 -45.69 -16.52 -0.37
CA ARG A 17 -44.43 -16.71 0.38
C ARG A 17 -43.41 -17.23 -0.61
N SER A 18 -42.46 -16.37 -1.00
CA SER A 18 -41.26 -16.83 -1.66
C SER A 18 -40.48 -17.70 -0.69
N ARG A 19 -40.39 -18.98 -0.99
CA ARG A 19 -39.42 -19.89 -0.38
C ARG A 19 -38.03 -19.33 -0.71
N VAL A 20 -37.34 -18.84 0.31
CA VAL A 20 -35.90 -18.61 0.25
C VAL A 20 -35.27 -19.99 0.17
N ASP A 21 -34.86 -20.36 -1.03
CA ASP A 21 -34.03 -21.53 -1.27
C ASP A 21 -32.74 -21.36 -0.44
N GLY A 22 -32.66 -22.19 0.61
CA GLY A 22 -31.43 -22.40 1.36
C GLY A 22 -30.39 -23.10 0.48
N ARG A 23 -29.76 -22.36 -0.43
CA ARG A 23 -28.55 -22.85 -1.09
C ARG A 23 -27.48 -23.00 -0.01
N ALA A 24 -27.23 -24.25 0.30
CA ALA A 24 -26.14 -24.68 1.15
C ALA A 24 -24.87 -23.86 0.80
N ARG A 25 -24.33 -23.16 1.79
CA ARG A 25 -22.97 -22.57 1.74
C ARG A 25 -22.01 -23.74 1.49
N ARG A 26 -21.67 -23.99 0.23
CA ARG A 26 -20.60 -24.91 -0.11
C ARG A 26 -19.31 -24.28 0.44
N ARG A 27 -18.72 -24.90 1.45
CA ARG A 27 -17.37 -24.62 1.89
C ARG A 27 -16.46 -24.72 0.67
N CYS A 28 -15.66 -23.68 0.40
CA CYS A 28 -14.50 -23.82 -0.47
C CYS A 28 -13.54 -24.76 0.24
N VAL A 29 -13.58 -26.03 -0.08
CA VAL A 29 -12.64 -27.01 0.46
C VAL A 29 -11.41 -26.94 -0.42
N ALA A 30 -10.44 -26.09 -0.04
CA ALA A 30 -9.08 -26.32 -0.45
C ALA A 30 -8.64 -27.66 0.17
N ARG A 31 -7.94 -28.47 -0.60
CA ARG A 31 -7.44 -29.82 -0.19
C ARG A 31 -6.34 -29.72 0.89
N GLY A 32 -6.50 -28.88 1.95
CA GLY A 32 -5.37 -28.53 2.84
C GLY A 32 -5.52 -28.75 4.33
N THR A 33 -6.71 -29.01 4.86
CA THR A 33 -6.93 -28.94 6.32
C THR A 33 -6.67 -30.25 7.11
N ARG A 34 -6.15 -31.32 6.50
CA ARG A 34 -5.96 -32.62 7.19
C ARG A 34 -4.53 -32.95 7.63
N ARG A 35 -3.53 -32.08 7.41
CA ARG A 35 -2.13 -32.40 7.72
C ARG A 35 -1.60 -31.87 9.07
N ASP A 36 -2.34 -30.98 9.74
CA ASP A 36 -1.94 -30.46 11.06
C ASP A 36 -1.92 -31.56 12.17
N GLU A 37 -2.58 -32.70 11.94
CA GLU A 37 -2.58 -33.83 12.90
C GLU A 37 -1.29 -34.65 12.91
N ASP A 38 -0.48 -34.56 11.81
CA ASP A 38 0.74 -35.35 11.65
C ASP A 38 2.02 -34.57 11.95
N GLY A 39 1.93 -33.29 12.43
CA GLY A 39 3.10 -32.46 12.74
C GLY A 39 3.88 -31.97 11.50
N THR A 40 3.38 -32.21 10.29
CA THR A 40 4.02 -31.77 9.04
C THR A 40 3.69 -30.29 8.79
N PRO A 41 4.69 -29.41 8.53
CA PRO A 41 4.43 -27.99 8.25
C PRO A 41 3.52 -27.80 7.03
N THR A 42 2.52 -26.91 7.15
CA THR A 42 1.74 -26.47 6.00
C THR A 42 2.64 -25.66 5.06
N ARG A 43 2.66 -26.02 3.77
CA ARG A 43 3.50 -25.38 2.74
C ARG A 43 2.71 -24.29 2.05
N VAL A 44 3.14 -23.05 2.22
CA VAL A 44 2.49 -21.85 1.65
C VAL A 44 3.39 -21.23 0.60
N CYS A 45 2.88 -21.05 -0.62
CA CYS A 45 3.52 -20.26 -1.67
C CYS A 45 2.91 -18.87 -1.71
N VAL A 46 3.73 -17.83 -1.56
CA VAL A 46 3.36 -16.44 -1.77
C VAL A 46 4.01 -15.96 -3.07
N VAL A 47 3.23 -15.64 -4.09
CA VAL A 47 3.73 -15.21 -5.40
C VAL A 47 3.76 -13.68 -5.48
N GLY A 48 4.96 -13.12 -5.60
CA GLY A 48 5.23 -11.67 -5.66
C GLY A 48 5.91 -11.12 -4.41
N GLY A 49 7.12 -10.58 -4.56
CA GLY A 49 7.97 -10.01 -3.50
C GLY A 49 7.79 -8.50 -3.28
N GLY A 50 6.63 -7.93 -3.67
CA GLY A 50 6.27 -6.53 -3.42
C GLY A 50 5.62 -6.32 -2.05
N PHE A 51 5.01 -5.13 -1.82
CA PHE A 51 4.34 -4.80 -0.55
C PHE A 51 3.33 -5.86 -0.11
N ALA A 52 2.49 -6.36 -1.03
CA ALA A 52 1.47 -7.36 -0.70
C ALA A 52 2.10 -8.68 -0.23
N GLY A 53 3.02 -9.23 -0.99
CA GLY A 53 3.56 -10.57 -0.71
C GLY A 53 4.57 -10.60 0.41
N ALA A 54 5.49 -9.62 0.51
CA ALA A 54 6.42 -9.54 1.63
C ALA A 54 5.67 -9.38 2.97
N SER A 55 4.63 -8.54 2.99
CA SER A 55 3.76 -8.38 4.15
C SER A 55 3.01 -9.65 4.50
N LEU A 56 2.42 -10.32 3.51
CA LEU A 56 1.70 -11.57 3.73
C LEU A 56 2.63 -12.66 4.28
N ALA A 57 3.81 -12.84 3.68
CA ALA A 57 4.79 -13.81 4.15
C ALA A 57 5.21 -13.57 5.60
N PHE A 58 5.48 -12.30 5.96
CA PHE A 58 5.78 -11.90 7.33
C PHE A 58 4.66 -12.29 8.29
N HIS A 59 3.42 -11.91 8.00
CA HIS A 59 2.28 -12.19 8.88
C HIS A 59 1.90 -13.67 8.95
N VAL A 60 2.04 -14.44 7.86
CA VAL A 60 1.78 -15.88 7.90
C VAL A 60 2.74 -16.56 8.89
N ILE A 61 4.01 -16.20 8.88
CA ILE A 61 5.01 -16.75 9.82
C ILE A 61 4.74 -16.26 11.24
N GLU A 62 4.48 -14.96 11.42
CA GLU A 62 4.20 -14.36 12.73
C GLU A 62 2.97 -14.99 13.39
N GLU A 63 1.86 -15.10 12.67
CA GLU A 63 0.60 -15.65 13.18
C GLU A 63 0.71 -17.19 13.41
N ALA A 64 1.43 -17.90 12.57
CA ALA A 64 1.70 -19.32 12.78
C ALA A 64 2.54 -19.54 14.05
N ASN A 65 3.59 -18.74 14.26
CA ASN A 65 4.40 -18.78 15.47
C ASN A 65 3.57 -18.47 16.73
N ALA A 66 2.72 -17.46 16.68
CA ALA A 66 1.83 -17.10 17.79
C ALA A 66 0.85 -18.24 18.16
N ARG A 67 0.52 -19.11 17.19
CA ARG A 67 -0.34 -20.29 17.36
C ARG A 67 0.43 -21.58 17.66
N GLY A 68 1.77 -21.52 17.74
CA GLY A 68 2.63 -22.71 17.91
C GLY A 68 2.58 -23.69 16.73
N ARG A 69 2.17 -23.22 15.53
CA ARG A 69 2.05 -24.05 14.31
C ARG A 69 3.30 -23.96 13.47
N ALA A 70 3.80 -25.11 13.00
CA ALA A 70 4.87 -25.13 12.01
C ALA A 70 4.35 -24.73 10.63
N ILE A 71 5.09 -23.86 9.93
CA ILE A 71 4.74 -23.35 8.60
C ILE A 71 5.99 -23.31 7.70
N ASP A 72 5.83 -23.66 6.43
CA ASP A 72 6.89 -23.57 5.42
C ASP A 72 6.48 -22.59 4.33
N VAL A 73 6.98 -21.36 4.40
CA VAL A 73 6.64 -20.27 3.49
C VAL A 73 7.70 -20.14 2.40
N THR A 74 7.28 -20.22 1.15
CA THR A 74 8.11 -19.87 -0.01
C THR A 74 7.59 -18.57 -0.64
N LEU A 75 8.37 -17.51 -0.56
CA LEU A 75 8.15 -16.29 -1.33
C LEU A 75 8.74 -16.47 -2.73
N MET A 76 7.90 -16.43 -3.76
CA MET A 76 8.31 -16.63 -5.14
C MET A 76 8.14 -15.33 -5.93
N ASP A 77 9.18 -14.87 -6.61
CA ASP A 77 9.13 -13.68 -7.44
C ASP A 77 9.95 -13.87 -8.72
N ALA A 78 9.51 -13.29 -9.81
CA ALA A 78 10.18 -13.41 -11.11
C ALA A 78 11.54 -12.71 -11.16
N VAL A 79 11.72 -11.65 -10.37
CA VAL A 79 12.89 -10.78 -10.37
C VAL A 79 13.59 -10.78 -9.02
N GLY A 80 12.81 -10.79 -7.93
CA GLY A 80 13.26 -10.72 -6.55
C GLY A 80 12.42 -9.77 -5.71
N VAL A 81 12.75 -9.69 -4.42
CA VAL A 81 12.08 -8.78 -3.51
C VAL A 81 12.20 -7.34 -4.01
N ALA A 82 11.08 -6.61 -4.01
CA ALA A 82 10.97 -5.26 -4.56
C ALA A 82 11.19 -5.14 -6.08
N GLY A 83 11.19 -6.24 -6.84
CA GLY A 83 11.43 -6.24 -8.29
C GLY A 83 10.32 -5.60 -9.14
N GLY A 84 9.14 -5.30 -8.56
CA GLY A 84 8.01 -4.67 -9.25
C GLY A 84 7.80 -3.20 -8.88
N ALA A 85 6.57 -2.71 -9.09
CA ALA A 85 6.18 -1.32 -8.79
C ALA A 85 6.46 -0.88 -7.34
N SER A 86 6.49 -1.81 -6.39
CA SER A 86 6.82 -1.51 -5.00
C SER A 86 8.23 -0.97 -4.82
N GLY A 87 9.19 -1.45 -5.62
CA GLY A 87 10.59 -1.00 -5.56
C GLY A 87 10.83 0.38 -6.20
N VAL A 88 9.87 0.91 -6.95
CA VAL A 88 9.93 2.25 -7.52
C VAL A 88 9.00 3.24 -6.82
N ALA A 89 8.35 2.82 -5.73
CA ALA A 89 7.44 3.66 -4.97
C ALA A 89 8.17 4.81 -4.26
N ALA A 90 7.52 5.97 -4.14
CA ALA A 90 8.07 7.13 -3.43
C ALA A 90 8.26 6.92 -1.93
N GLY A 91 7.61 5.93 -1.36
CA GLY A 91 7.75 5.62 0.05
C GLY A 91 6.97 6.52 1.01
N LEU A 92 6.10 7.40 0.56
CA LEU A 92 5.33 8.30 1.44
C LEU A 92 4.21 7.55 2.16
N LEU A 93 4.30 7.46 3.49
CA LEU A 93 3.31 6.82 4.36
C LEU A 93 2.54 7.87 5.16
N HIS A 94 1.26 7.99 4.88
CA HIS A 94 0.31 8.86 5.56
C HIS A 94 -1.13 8.42 5.30
N PRO A 95 -2.11 8.70 6.20
CA PRO A 95 -3.49 8.22 6.06
C PRO A 95 -4.42 9.13 5.23
N TYR A 96 -3.94 10.24 4.64
CA TYR A 96 -4.82 11.28 4.10
C TYR A 96 -5.05 11.22 2.59
N THR A 97 -6.25 11.60 2.18
CA THR A 97 -6.60 11.92 0.78
C THR A 97 -5.97 13.26 0.37
N PRO A 98 -5.98 13.63 -0.93
CA PRO A 98 -5.53 14.96 -1.38
C PRO A 98 -6.28 16.13 -0.75
N ARG A 99 -7.47 15.92 -0.19
CA ARG A 99 -8.28 16.96 0.50
C ARG A 99 -8.12 16.95 2.02
N GLY A 100 -7.20 16.17 2.58
CA GLY A 100 -6.98 16.08 4.02
C GLY A 100 -7.89 15.08 4.76
N LYS A 101 -8.88 14.47 4.10
CA LYS A 101 -9.74 13.45 4.72
C LYS A 101 -8.97 12.15 4.91
N THR A 102 -9.13 11.49 6.07
CA THR A 102 -8.58 10.15 6.33
C THR A 102 -9.15 9.12 5.35
N VAL A 103 -8.33 8.21 4.87
CA VAL A 103 -8.75 7.10 4.00
C VAL A 103 -9.35 5.97 4.84
N TRP A 104 -10.08 5.07 4.19
CA TRP A 104 -10.66 3.89 4.84
C TRP A 104 -9.59 3.15 5.66
N ARG A 105 -9.84 2.97 6.96
CA ARG A 105 -8.90 2.37 7.94
C ARG A 105 -7.46 2.92 7.86
N GLY A 106 -7.32 4.20 7.49
CA GLY A 106 -6.01 4.82 7.25
C GLY A 106 -5.10 4.78 8.45
N ASP A 107 -5.64 5.04 9.63
CA ASP A 107 -4.87 5.08 10.89
C ASP A 107 -4.41 3.69 11.33
N GLU A 108 -5.31 2.70 11.23
CA GLU A 108 -4.96 1.30 11.48
C GLU A 108 -3.88 0.83 10.49
N GLY A 109 -4.02 1.21 9.20
CA GLY A 109 -3.04 0.88 8.18
C GLY A 109 -1.67 1.50 8.43
N VAL A 110 -1.63 2.77 8.84
CA VAL A 110 -0.37 3.47 9.15
C VAL A 110 0.29 2.86 10.40
N ARG A 111 -0.48 2.57 11.46
CA ARG A 111 0.07 1.92 12.67
C ARG A 111 0.69 0.56 12.34
N GLU A 112 -0.02 -0.29 11.59
CA GLU A 112 0.51 -1.60 11.22
C GLU A 112 1.73 -1.49 10.30
N ALA A 113 1.73 -0.55 9.34
CA ALA A 113 2.89 -0.30 8.48
C ALA A 113 4.12 0.16 9.30
N LYS A 114 3.93 1.03 10.30
CA LYS A 114 5.01 1.47 11.19
C LYS A 114 5.58 0.31 12.00
N ARG A 115 4.73 -0.57 12.53
CA ARG A 115 5.16 -1.78 13.24
C ARG A 115 6.04 -2.68 12.37
N MET A 116 5.65 -2.87 11.11
CA MET A 116 6.43 -3.68 10.17
C MET A 116 7.73 -2.99 9.75
N ILE A 117 7.75 -1.65 9.62
CA ILE A 117 8.96 -0.86 9.38
C ILE A 117 9.93 -1.03 10.56
N ASP A 118 9.44 -1.02 11.79
CA ASP A 118 10.28 -1.25 12.97
C ASP A 118 10.85 -2.68 12.98
N ALA A 119 10.04 -3.69 12.69
CA ALA A 119 10.52 -5.08 12.55
C ALA A 119 11.61 -5.21 11.47
N ALA A 120 11.42 -4.56 10.33
CA ALA A 120 12.39 -4.54 9.24
C ALA A 120 13.70 -3.83 9.64
N GLN A 121 13.60 -2.67 10.30
CA GLN A 121 14.77 -1.93 10.80
C GLN A 121 15.56 -2.75 11.82
N ARG A 122 14.87 -3.43 12.74
CA ARG A 122 15.50 -4.31 13.74
C ARG A 122 16.21 -5.49 13.10
N ALA A 123 15.61 -6.11 12.08
CA ALA A 123 16.25 -7.19 11.34
C ALA A 123 17.55 -6.72 10.65
N GLU A 124 17.52 -5.56 10.01
CA GLU A 124 18.68 -4.97 9.36
C GLU A 124 19.81 -4.62 10.35
N GLU A 125 19.45 -4.27 11.57
CA GLU A 125 20.38 -3.99 12.67
C GLU A 125 20.85 -5.27 13.41
N GLY A 126 20.33 -6.44 13.03
CA GLY A 126 20.62 -7.71 13.70
C GLY A 126 19.99 -7.83 15.09
N LEU A 127 18.97 -7.03 15.37
CA LEU A 127 18.25 -7.03 16.64
C LEU A 127 17.10 -8.05 16.65
N ASP A 128 16.54 -8.27 17.83
CA ASP A 128 15.37 -9.11 18.00
C ASP A 128 14.13 -8.50 17.33
N VAL A 129 13.51 -9.24 16.41
CA VAL A 129 12.28 -8.85 15.70
C VAL A 129 11.01 -9.37 16.37
N THR A 130 11.12 -10.20 17.44
CA THR A 130 9.97 -10.66 18.21
C THR A 130 9.53 -9.58 19.20
N GLY A 131 8.22 -9.50 19.48
CA GLY A 131 7.69 -8.58 20.49
C GLY A 131 7.72 -7.10 20.08
N VAL A 132 7.77 -6.79 18.80
CA VAL A 132 7.47 -5.44 18.32
C VAL A 132 6.00 -5.18 18.61
N GLU A 133 5.75 -4.52 19.75
CA GLU A 133 4.41 -4.27 20.28
C GLU A 133 3.57 -3.48 19.25
N ARG A 134 2.29 -3.79 19.23
CA ARG A 134 1.30 -2.95 18.57
C ARG A 134 1.25 -1.65 19.36
N CYS A 135 1.83 -0.57 18.84
CA CYS A 135 1.67 0.76 19.42
C CYS A 135 0.18 1.13 19.29
N ASP A 136 -0.59 0.88 20.35
CA ASP A 136 -1.99 1.32 20.45
C ASP A 136 -2.06 2.83 20.78
N ASP A 137 -0.94 3.45 21.11
CA ASP A 137 -0.87 4.85 21.50
C ASP A 137 -0.76 5.77 20.29
N ALA A 138 -1.73 6.65 20.17
CA ALA A 138 -1.76 7.76 19.20
C ALA A 138 -0.59 8.74 19.41
N ASP A 139 0.09 8.66 20.57
CA ASP A 139 1.10 9.61 21.02
C ASP A 139 2.52 9.05 20.92
N GLY A 140 3.30 9.61 20.02
CA GLY A 140 4.73 9.89 20.14
C GLY A 140 5.74 8.75 20.28
N GLY A 141 5.42 7.57 20.76
CA GLY A 141 6.38 6.51 21.08
C GLY A 141 7.21 6.02 19.89
N TRP A 142 6.66 6.11 18.68
CA TRP A 142 7.38 5.73 17.48
C TRP A 142 8.51 6.69 17.08
N ARG A 143 8.44 7.97 17.50
CA ARG A 143 9.55 8.93 17.30
C ARG A 143 10.82 8.55 18.06
N ASP A 144 10.68 7.86 19.16
CA ASP A 144 11.82 7.44 19.99
C ASP A 144 12.46 6.15 19.45
N SER A 145 11.70 5.25 18.83
CA SER A 145 12.24 4.05 18.16
C SER A 145 12.92 4.37 16.82
N VAL A 146 12.45 5.37 16.07
CA VAL A 146 13.06 5.83 14.81
C VAL A 146 14.21 6.81 15.03
N GLY A 147 14.54 7.10 16.29
CA GLY A 147 15.77 7.77 16.74
C GLY A 147 15.77 9.27 16.62
N ARG A 148 15.89 9.92 17.78
CA ARG A 148 16.36 11.30 17.88
C ARG A 148 17.72 11.44 17.21
N ASN A 149 17.91 12.54 16.56
CA ASN A 149 19.11 13.00 15.90
C ASN A 149 20.25 13.20 16.93
N THR A 150 20.82 12.13 17.47
CA THR A 150 22.07 12.19 18.24
C THR A 150 23.21 11.99 17.25
N GLY A 151 24.13 12.95 17.17
CA GLY A 151 25.22 13.17 16.22
C GLY A 151 26.18 12.01 15.89
N GLU A 152 25.78 10.77 16.09
CA GLU A 152 26.48 9.59 15.61
C GLU A 152 26.19 9.38 14.12
N ARG A 153 27.18 8.97 13.34
CA ARG A 153 27.09 8.72 11.89
C ARG A 153 25.76 8.08 11.56
N ARG A 154 24.89 8.82 10.86
CA ARG A 154 23.59 8.33 10.36
C ARG A 154 23.85 7.06 9.54
N ARG A 155 23.67 5.89 10.13
CA ARG A 155 23.41 4.69 9.33
C ARG A 155 22.14 4.97 8.53
N GLU A 156 22.19 4.78 7.23
CA GLU A 156 20.98 4.88 6.42
C GLU A 156 19.93 3.95 7.01
N ARG A 157 18.72 4.43 7.19
CA ARG A 157 17.59 3.68 7.77
C ARG A 157 16.65 3.22 6.68
N VAL A 158 15.86 2.16 6.94
CA VAL A 158 14.80 1.71 6.02
C VAL A 158 13.70 2.77 5.86
N ALA A 159 13.54 3.64 6.86
CA ALA A 159 12.58 4.74 6.84
C ALA A 159 12.99 5.89 7.75
N ASN A 160 12.50 7.09 7.44
CA ASN A 160 12.65 8.31 8.25
C ASN A 160 11.29 8.94 8.46
N ALA A 161 11.11 9.62 9.62
CA ALA A 161 9.88 10.33 9.97
C ALA A 161 10.11 11.86 10.03
N PRO A 162 10.45 12.51 8.91
CA PRO A 162 10.69 13.94 8.89
C PRO A 162 9.40 14.76 8.89
N GLY A 163 8.26 14.09 8.70
CA GLY A 163 6.98 14.69 8.39
C GLY A 163 6.74 14.85 6.90
N ILE A 164 5.49 15.14 6.55
CA ILE A 164 5.06 15.38 5.17
C ILE A 164 4.24 16.66 5.13
N VAL A 165 4.58 17.55 4.20
CA VAL A 165 3.86 18.80 3.92
C VAL A 165 3.05 18.63 2.64
N ARG A 166 1.78 19.03 2.68
CA ARG A 166 0.92 19.12 1.50
C ARG A 166 0.52 20.58 1.31
N PRO A 167 1.22 21.36 0.48
CA PRO A 167 0.85 22.74 0.19
C PRO A 167 -0.54 22.84 -0.43
N ALA A 168 -1.32 23.84 -0.03
CA ALA A 168 -2.57 24.17 -0.70
C ALA A 168 -2.27 24.70 -2.10
N ARG A 169 -3.02 24.21 -3.08
CA ARG A 169 -2.88 24.56 -4.50
C ARG A 169 -4.03 25.45 -4.98
N SER A 170 -4.92 25.76 -4.07
CA SER A 170 -6.01 26.73 -4.21
C SER A 170 -6.55 27.04 -2.83
N ALA A 171 -7.14 28.21 -2.66
CA ALA A 171 -7.83 28.63 -1.46
C ALA A 171 -8.90 27.62 -1.01
N LYS A 172 -9.64 27.05 -1.97
CA LYS A 172 -10.60 25.96 -1.68
C LYS A 172 -9.94 24.75 -1.00
N GLN A 173 -8.75 24.35 -1.46
CA GLN A 173 -8.05 23.22 -0.84
C GLN A 173 -7.55 23.57 0.57
N GLY A 174 -7.10 24.79 0.79
CA GLY A 174 -6.73 25.31 2.13
C GLY A 174 -7.90 25.23 3.10
N ARG A 175 -9.10 25.66 2.68
CA ARG A 175 -10.34 25.52 3.48
C ARG A 175 -10.73 24.05 3.74
N ASP A 176 -10.54 23.18 2.75
CA ASP A 176 -10.80 21.75 2.94
C ASP A 176 -9.85 21.15 3.99
N PHE A 177 -8.57 21.54 4.02
CA PHE A 177 -7.61 21.11 5.03
C PHE A 177 -8.06 21.51 6.43
N LYS A 178 -8.37 22.78 6.64
CA LYS A 178 -8.80 23.30 7.94
C LYS A 178 -10.02 22.55 8.45
N ARG A 179 -11.06 22.42 7.63
CA ARG A 179 -12.29 21.69 7.98
C ARG A 179 -12.03 20.25 8.41
N HIS A 180 -11.11 19.55 7.75
CA HIS A 180 -10.83 18.14 8.08
C HIS A 180 -9.94 17.99 9.31
N VAL A 181 -8.98 18.89 9.52
CA VAL A 181 -8.13 18.89 10.72
C VAL A 181 -8.95 19.24 11.98
N GLU A 182 -9.87 20.20 11.90
CA GLU A 182 -10.77 20.55 13.02
C GLU A 182 -11.74 19.43 13.37
N ALA A 183 -12.09 18.56 12.42
CA ALA A 183 -13.02 17.47 12.63
C ALA A 183 -12.35 16.16 13.14
N ASP A 184 -11.05 15.97 12.87
CA ASP A 184 -10.33 14.71 13.14
C ASP A 184 -8.84 14.99 13.42
N ASP A 185 -8.54 15.50 14.59
CA ASP A 185 -7.32 16.23 14.94
C ASP A 185 -6.08 15.39 15.30
N ALA A 186 -6.11 14.06 15.18
CA ALA A 186 -5.04 13.27 15.85
C ALA A 186 -3.68 13.24 15.11
N PHE A 187 -3.59 13.50 13.80
CA PHE A 187 -2.39 13.18 13.01
C PHE A 187 -1.90 14.29 12.08
N ALA A 188 -2.62 15.39 11.93
CA ALA A 188 -2.24 16.49 11.06
C ALA A 188 -2.53 17.85 11.69
N ARG A 189 -1.87 18.89 11.20
CA ARG A 189 -2.14 20.28 11.56
C ARG A 189 -2.09 21.17 10.31
N CYS A 190 -2.81 22.27 10.35
CA CYS A 190 -2.69 23.32 9.35
C CYS A 190 -1.46 24.17 9.62
N LEU A 191 -0.81 24.62 8.56
CA LEU A 191 0.26 25.62 8.58
C LEU A 191 -0.18 26.85 7.79
N THR A 192 0.34 28.00 8.18
CA THR A 192 0.30 29.21 7.35
C THR A 192 1.26 29.07 6.16
N THR A 193 1.16 29.98 5.19
CA THR A 193 2.14 30.04 4.09
C THR A 193 3.54 30.36 4.61
N GLU A 194 3.67 31.27 5.60
CA GLU A 194 4.94 31.63 6.23
C GLU A 194 5.58 30.43 6.94
N GLU A 195 4.83 29.72 7.79
CA GLU A 195 5.31 28.50 8.48
C GLU A 195 5.73 27.42 7.47
N THR A 196 4.97 27.30 6.36
CA THR A 196 5.27 26.32 5.32
C THR A 196 6.56 26.66 4.57
N VAL A 197 6.79 27.94 4.23
CA VAL A 197 8.04 28.38 3.59
C VAL A 197 9.23 28.26 4.55
N ALA A 198 9.04 28.52 5.85
CA ALA A 198 10.08 28.30 6.85
C ALA A 198 10.52 26.82 6.91
N MET A 199 9.57 25.88 6.73
CA MET A 199 9.83 24.46 6.69
C MET A 199 10.36 23.96 5.34
N CYS A 200 9.92 24.56 4.24
CA CYS A 200 10.25 24.22 2.86
C CYS A 200 10.73 25.47 2.12
N PRO A 201 11.97 25.95 2.35
CA PRO A 201 12.47 27.18 1.72
C PRO A 201 12.41 27.09 0.19
N GLY A 202 11.88 28.15 -0.44
CA GLY A 202 11.69 28.21 -1.89
C GLY A 202 10.40 27.56 -2.42
N LEU A 203 9.53 27.05 -1.55
CA LEU A 203 8.18 26.65 -1.95
C LEU A 203 7.37 27.88 -2.38
N ALA A 204 6.60 27.73 -3.47
CA ALA A 204 5.73 28.77 -4.00
C ALA A 204 4.25 28.40 -3.82
N PHE A 205 3.42 29.41 -3.56
CA PHE A 205 1.96 29.30 -3.48
C PHE A 205 1.29 30.01 -4.66
N THR A 206 0.06 29.64 -4.93
CA THR A 206 -0.80 30.35 -5.89
C THR A 206 -1.35 31.64 -5.28
N GLU A 207 -1.64 32.63 -6.12
CA GLU A 207 -2.06 33.97 -5.66
C GLU A 207 -3.36 33.90 -4.83
N ASP A 208 -4.31 33.06 -5.23
CA ASP A 208 -5.58 32.88 -4.50
C ASP A 208 -5.40 32.39 -3.06
N VAL A 209 -4.38 31.57 -2.79
CA VAL A 209 -4.03 31.14 -1.44
C VAL A 209 -3.44 32.28 -0.63
N LEU A 210 -2.54 33.05 -1.25
CA LEU A 210 -1.89 34.20 -0.60
C LEU A 210 -2.86 35.35 -0.32
N GLU A 211 -3.82 35.62 -1.23
CA GLU A 211 -4.84 36.67 -1.07
C GLU A 211 -5.79 36.31 0.07
N GLU A 212 -6.33 35.07 0.08
CA GLU A 212 -7.28 34.65 1.11
C GLU A 212 -6.65 34.63 2.51
N GLU A 213 -5.37 34.26 2.62
CA GLU A 213 -4.66 34.35 3.90
C GLU A 213 -4.40 35.81 4.33
N ARG A 214 -4.11 36.74 3.41
CA ARG A 214 -3.94 38.17 3.70
C ARG A 214 -5.23 38.86 4.14
N GLU A 215 -6.37 38.50 3.57
CA GLU A 215 -7.69 39.04 3.95
C GLU A 215 -8.12 38.64 5.36
N GLY A 216 -7.33 37.81 6.05
CA GLY A 216 -7.56 37.44 7.43
C GLY A 216 -8.74 36.49 7.60
N ASP A 217 -9.17 35.83 6.53
CA ASP A 217 -10.14 34.74 6.63
C ASP A 217 -9.49 33.55 7.34
N GLU A 218 -9.82 33.37 8.62
CA GLU A 218 -9.35 32.23 9.43
C GLU A 218 -9.66 30.86 8.78
N GLY A 219 -10.33 30.86 7.61
CA GLY A 219 -10.80 29.69 6.89
C GLY A 219 -9.77 28.99 6.01
N CYS A 220 -8.66 29.61 5.61
CA CYS A 220 -7.69 29.01 4.67
C CYS A 220 -6.37 28.61 5.36
N ALA A 221 -5.85 27.43 5.05
CA ALA A 221 -4.53 27.00 5.45
C ALA A 221 -3.57 27.03 4.26
N GLY A 222 -2.32 27.49 4.47
CA GLY A 222 -1.25 27.40 3.48
C GLY A 222 -0.87 25.95 3.17
N ALA A 223 -0.86 25.08 4.18
CA ALA A 223 -0.58 23.65 3.99
C ALA A 223 -1.25 22.76 5.05
N LEU A 224 -1.40 21.48 4.69
CA LEU A 224 -1.62 20.39 5.64
C LEU A 224 -0.24 19.77 5.99
N TYR A 225 0.12 19.82 7.25
CA TYR A 225 1.33 19.17 7.77
C TYR A 225 0.98 17.91 8.53
N ILE A 226 1.69 16.83 8.21
CA ILE A 226 1.57 15.51 8.83
C ILE A 226 2.86 15.23 9.59
N PRO A 227 2.95 15.57 10.89
CA PRO A 227 4.18 15.53 11.67
C PRO A 227 4.81 14.12 11.74
N ASN A 228 3.95 13.10 11.79
CA ASN A 228 4.34 11.69 11.87
C ASN A 228 4.34 11.00 10.50
N GLY A 229 4.33 11.78 9.41
CA GLY A 229 4.50 11.29 8.05
C GLY A 229 5.87 10.66 7.87
N VAL A 230 5.91 9.50 7.21
CA VAL A 230 7.12 8.69 7.05
C VAL A 230 7.51 8.65 5.59
N ILE A 231 8.81 8.66 5.33
CA ILE A 231 9.39 8.39 4.02
C ILE A 231 10.18 7.09 4.13
N VAL A 232 9.78 6.10 3.35
CA VAL A 232 10.30 4.72 3.37
C VAL A 232 11.15 4.48 2.13
N ASP A 233 12.37 3.99 2.31
CA ASP A 233 13.16 3.40 1.24
C ASP A 233 12.55 2.05 0.88
N ALA A 234 11.63 2.04 -0.06
CA ALA A 234 10.79 0.88 -0.34
C ALA A 234 11.59 -0.39 -0.71
N PRO A 235 12.63 -0.36 -1.57
CA PRO A 235 13.46 -1.53 -1.83
C PRO A 235 14.15 -2.06 -0.58
N ARG A 236 14.76 -1.17 0.20
CA ARG A 236 15.47 -1.54 1.42
C ARG A 236 14.53 -2.08 2.49
N TYR A 237 13.39 -1.41 2.68
CA TYR A 237 12.34 -1.85 3.59
C TYR A 237 11.85 -3.26 3.27
N LEU A 238 11.54 -3.54 2.00
CA LEU A 238 11.02 -4.84 1.59
C LEU A 238 12.06 -5.95 1.75
N SER A 239 13.33 -5.68 1.44
CA SER A 239 14.42 -6.63 1.70
C SER A 239 14.57 -6.91 3.19
N ALA A 240 14.61 -5.88 4.01
CA ALA A 240 14.74 -6.02 5.46
C ALA A 240 13.49 -6.69 6.11
N LEU A 241 12.30 -6.46 5.55
CA LEU A 241 11.07 -7.15 5.98
C LEU A 241 11.11 -8.65 5.66
N TRP A 242 11.69 -9.00 4.52
CA TRP A 242 11.93 -10.40 4.19
C TRP A 242 12.96 -11.03 5.15
N ASP A 243 14.04 -10.33 5.47
CA ASP A 243 15.01 -10.77 6.46
C ASP A 243 14.38 -10.94 7.85
N ALA A 244 13.48 -10.04 8.25
CA ALA A 244 12.68 -10.18 9.46
C ALA A 244 11.82 -11.46 9.44
N SER A 245 11.23 -11.79 8.29
CA SER A 245 10.46 -13.02 8.10
C SER A 245 11.33 -14.27 8.28
N VAL A 246 12.56 -14.26 7.77
CA VAL A 246 13.54 -15.34 7.94
C VAL A 246 13.94 -15.50 9.41
N VAL A 247 14.19 -14.39 10.11
CA VAL A 247 14.47 -14.40 11.56
C VAL A 247 13.30 -14.97 12.36
N LEU A 248 12.07 -14.53 12.07
CA LEU A 248 10.87 -15.07 12.72
C LEU A 248 10.70 -16.57 12.47
N ALA A 249 10.96 -17.04 11.26
CA ALA A 249 10.85 -18.46 10.92
C ALA A 249 11.87 -19.30 11.70
N SER A 250 13.08 -18.78 11.90
CA SER A 250 14.13 -19.49 12.68
C SER A 250 13.79 -19.68 14.16
N ARG A 251 12.83 -18.91 14.69
CA ARG A 251 12.36 -18.93 16.08
C ARG A 251 11.00 -19.61 16.25
N GLY A 252 10.39 -20.03 15.15
CA GLY A 252 9.10 -20.72 15.16
C GLY A 252 9.16 -22.17 15.62
N ALA A 253 8.02 -22.83 15.58
CA ALA A 253 7.92 -24.26 15.86
C ALA A 253 8.86 -25.06 14.93
N ALA A 254 9.31 -26.23 15.40
CA ALA A 254 10.20 -27.08 14.62
C ALA A 254 9.61 -27.39 13.23
N GLY A 255 10.38 -27.13 12.19
CA GLY A 255 9.92 -27.26 10.81
C GLY A 255 9.44 -25.95 10.16
N THR A 256 9.29 -24.85 10.92
CA THR A 256 9.01 -23.53 10.34
C THR A 256 10.18 -23.06 9.48
N ARG A 257 9.88 -22.59 8.27
CA ARG A 257 10.88 -22.15 7.29
C ARG A 257 10.37 -20.95 6.48
N ALA A 258 11.32 -20.13 6.03
CA ALA A 258 11.09 -19.06 5.06
C ALA A 258 12.13 -19.19 3.93
N ARG A 259 11.68 -19.27 2.70
CA ARG A 259 12.54 -19.44 1.52
C ARG A 259 12.17 -18.44 0.44
N LEU A 260 13.16 -17.85 -0.22
CA LEU A 260 12.99 -17.03 -1.41
C LEU A 260 13.33 -17.87 -2.65
N ARG A 261 12.43 -17.89 -3.62
CA ARG A 261 12.64 -18.54 -4.92
C ARG A 261 12.49 -17.50 -6.03
N ILE A 262 13.54 -17.29 -6.81
CA ILE A 262 13.48 -16.42 -8.00
C ILE A 262 13.01 -17.28 -9.16
N SER A 263 11.73 -17.13 -9.51
CA SER A 263 11.10 -17.89 -10.60
C SER A 263 9.81 -17.22 -11.02
N LYS A 264 9.59 -17.12 -12.34
CA LYS A 264 8.32 -16.67 -12.91
C LYS A 264 7.29 -17.80 -12.84
N VAL A 265 6.09 -17.47 -12.41
CA VAL A 265 4.96 -18.41 -12.41
C VAL A 265 4.25 -18.30 -13.77
N GLU A 266 4.26 -19.38 -14.53
CA GLU A 266 3.57 -19.45 -15.80
C GLU A 266 2.13 -19.97 -15.64
N ARG A 267 1.93 -20.96 -14.75
CA ARG A 267 0.60 -21.53 -14.48
C ARG A 267 0.42 -21.71 -12.97
N VAL A 268 -0.61 -21.10 -12.43
CA VAL A 268 -0.92 -21.15 -10.99
C VAL A 268 -1.21 -22.58 -10.53
N LYS A 269 -1.84 -23.40 -11.39
CA LYS A 269 -2.22 -24.77 -11.05
C LYS A 269 -1.02 -25.65 -10.69
N ASP A 270 0.12 -25.46 -11.36
CA ASP A 270 1.31 -26.28 -11.15
C ASP A 270 1.89 -26.09 -9.73
N LEU A 271 1.63 -24.94 -9.10
CA LEU A 271 2.09 -24.70 -7.73
C LEU A 271 1.45 -25.64 -6.70
N PHE A 272 0.24 -26.15 -6.96
CA PHE A 272 -0.45 -27.03 -6.03
C PHE A 272 0.10 -28.48 -6.02
N GLU A 273 1.06 -28.79 -6.90
CA GLU A 273 1.83 -30.03 -6.81
C GLU A 273 2.85 -29.98 -5.64
N GLU A 274 3.36 -28.79 -5.34
CA GLU A 274 4.37 -28.56 -4.31
C GLU A 274 3.80 -27.94 -3.02
N PHE A 275 2.77 -27.07 -3.12
CA PHE A 275 2.26 -26.26 -2.03
C PHE A 275 0.83 -26.63 -1.65
N ASP A 276 0.52 -26.53 -0.37
CA ASP A 276 -0.82 -26.78 0.17
C ASP A 276 -1.71 -25.55 0.08
N GLN A 277 -1.11 -24.35 0.12
CA GLN A 277 -1.76 -23.05 -0.03
C GLN A 277 -0.97 -22.16 -0.98
N VAL A 278 -1.66 -21.46 -1.87
CA VAL A 278 -1.06 -20.54 -2.85
C VAL A 278 -1.73 -19.17 -2.73
N ALA A 279 -0.93 -18.12 -2.56
CA ALA A 279 -1.40 -16.73 -2.47
C ALA A 279 -0.77 -15.85 -3.55
N LEU A 280 -1.58 -15.28 -4.41
CA LEU A 280 -1.16 -14.45 -5.54
C LEU A 280 -1.10 -12.98 -5.10
N CYS A 281 0.12 -12.51 -4.87
CA CYS A 281 0.47 -11.15 -4.46
C CYS A 281 1.31 -10.41 -5.50
N CYS A 282 1.20 -10.80 -6.77
CA CYS A 282 2.04 -10.37 -7.88
C CYS A 282 1.67 -8.98 -8.47
N GLY A 283 0.93 -8.16 -7.68
CA GLY A 283 0.62 -6.77 -8.05
C GLY A 283 -0.13 -6.68 -9.37
N ALA A 284 0.37 -5.86 -10.31
CA ALA A 284 -0.24 -5.67 -11.61
C ALA A 284 -0.16 -6.94 -12.48
N ALA A 285 0.84 -7.80 -12.28
CA ALA A 285 1.00 -9.04 -13.03
C ALA A 285 -0.13 -10.06 -12.79
N VAL A 286 -0.99 -9.86 -11.79
CA VAL A 286 -2.19 -10.70 -11.62
C VAL A 286 -3.12 -10.64 -12.83
N ALA A 287 -3.09 -9.56 -13.62
CA ALA A 287 -3.86 -9.40 -14.84
C ALA A 287 -3.41 -10.35 -15.99
N SER A 288 -2.22 -10.94 -15.90
CA SER A 288 -1.79 -12.00 -16.83
C SER A 288 -2.26 -13.40 -16.42
N LEU A 289 -2.76 -13.54 -15.19
CA LEU A 289 -3.19 -14.83 -14.62
C LEU A 289 -4.72 -14.96 -14.54
N PHE A 290 -5.44 -13.84 -14.45
CA PHE A 290 -6.89 -13.80 -14.33
C PHE A 290 -7.50 -12.70 -15.19
N ASP A 291 -8.69 -12.98 -15.73
CA ASP A 291 -9.50 -12.00 -16.44
C ASP A 291 -9.96 -10.87 -15.50
N TYR A 292 -10.18 -9.68 -16.08
CA TYR A 292 -10.67 -8.49 -15.37
C TYR A 292 -11.98 -8.74 -14.61
N GLU A 293 -12.86 -9.60 -15.11
CA GLU A 293 -14.13 -9.93 -14.47
C GLU A 293 -13.94 -10.63 -13.12
N LYS A 294 -12.87 -11.41 -12.98
CA LYS A 294 -12.53 -12.09 -11.73
C LYS A 294 -11.79 -11.17 -10.78
N ILE A 295 -10.72 -10.53 -11.24
CA ILE A 295 -9.90 -9.61 -10.44
C ILE A 295 -9.83 -8.27 -11.16
N PRO A 296 -10.79 -7.35 -10.90
CA PRO A 296 -10.92 -6.11 -11.65
C PRO A 296 -9.85 -5.09 -11.23
N ILE A 297 -8.68 -5.16 -11.83
CA ILE A 297 -7.62 -4.17 -11.69
C ILE A 297 -7.34 -3.49 -13.01
N GLN A 298 -7.11 -2.17 -12.97
CA GLN A 298 -6.66 -1.38 -14.10
C GLN A 298 -5.16 -1.15 -13.98
N LEU A 299 -4.43 -1.48 -15.04
CA LEU A 299 -2.99 -1.25 -15.10
C LEU A 299 -2.69 0.24 -15.30
N GLN A 300 -1.68 0.73 -14.59
CA GLN A 300 -1.16 2.07 -14.75
C GLN A 300 0.35 2.04 -14.62
N GLY A 301 1.03 2.27 -15.73
CA GLY A 301 2.46 2.54 -15.77
C GLY A 301 2.78 3.93 -15.22
N GLY A 302 4.03 4.12 -14.91
CA GLY A 302 4.54 5.44 -14.55
C GLY A 302 6.03 5.43 -14.27
N HIS A 303 6.67 6.51 -14.71
CA HIS A 303 8.07 6.79 -14.42
C HIS A 303 8.20 7.63 -13.15
N VAL A 304 9.32 7.48 -12.49
CA VAL A 304 9.73 8.22 -11.30
C VAL A 304 11.16 8.69 -11.51
N LEU A 305 11.42 9.94 -11.16
CA LEU A 305 12.74 10.54 -11.24
C LEU A 305 13.42 10.50 -9.88
N GLU A 306 14.66 10.05 -9.85
CA GLU A 306 15.51 10.08 -8.67
C GLU A 306 16.52 11.21 -8.84
N LEU A 307 16.52 12.15 -7.88
CA LEU A 307 17.38 13.34 -7.85
C LEU A 307 18.28 13.33 -6.61
N LYS A 308 19.37 14.07 -6.67
CA LYS A 308 20.22 14.36 -5.52
C LYS A 308 19.70 15.61 -4.81
N PRO A 309 19.08 15.49 -3.62
CA PRO A 309 18.46 16.63 -2.95
C PRO A 309 19.49 17.62 -2.41
N LYS A 310 19.07 18.90 -2.33
CA LYS A 310 19.82 19.98 -1.70
C LYS A 310 18.92 20.69 -0.71
N GLY A 311 19.05 20.37 0.61
CA GLY A 311 18.42 21.15 1.68
C GLY A 311 16.92 20.91 1.92
N LEU A 312 16.35 19.79 1.50
CA LEU A 312 14.96 19.40 1.82
C LEU A 312 14.96 18.17 2.75
N ASP A 313 14.37 18.32 3.92
CA ASP A 313 14.29 17.25 4.91
C ASP A 313 12.88 16.61 4.99
N VAL A 314 11.82 17.32 4.61
CA VAL A 314 10.42 16.85 4.69
C VAL A 314 9.90 16.38 3.33
N GLY A 315 8.92 15.47 3.34
CA GLY A 315 8.23 15.09 2.11
C GLY A 315 7.24 16.16 1.65
N ILE A 316 7.17 16.40 0.35
CA ILE A 316 6.20 17.32 -0.26
C ILE A 316 5.18 16.52 -1.08
N LEU A 317 3.89 16.79 -0.88
CA LEU A 317 2.76 16.21 -1.62
C LEU A 317 2.01 17.32 -2.37
N GLY A 318 2.42 17.58 -3.60
CA GLY A 318 1.75 18.53 -4.50
C GLY A 318 0.91 17.86 -5.60
N THR A 319 1.05 18.37 -6.83
CA THR A 319 0.59 17.71 -8.08
C THR A 319 1.36 16.44 -8.33
N THR A 320 2.60 16.48 -8.00
CA THR A 320 3.52 15.36 -7.88
C THR A 320 4.10 15.37 -6.47
N TYR A 321 4.83 14.35 -6.09
CA TYR A 321 5.53 14.33 -4.81
C TYR A 321 7.02 14.65 -5.00
N VAL A 322 7.62 15.20 -3.93
CA VAL A 322 9.07 15.26 -3.74
C VAL A 322 9.37 14.58 -2.41
N ALA A 323 10.00 13.42 -2.45
CA ALA A 323 10.21 12.56 -1.28
C ALA A 323 11.72 12.36 -1.03
N PRO A 324 12.35 13.12 -0.12
CA PRO A 324 13.76 12.96 0.19
C PRO A 324 14.00 11.67 1.00
N LEU A 325 14.89 10.83 0.49
CA LEU A 325 15.39 9.64 1.16
C LEU A 325 16.78 9.95 1.76
N GLY A 326 16.78 10.69 2.86
CA GLY A 326 17.97 11.26 3.45
C GLY A 326 18.59 12.35 2.57
N THR A 327 19.91 12.52 2.65
CA THR A 327 20.64 13.54 1.89
C THR A 327 21.17 13.04 0.54
N ALA A 328 21.09 11.73 0.30
CA ALA A 328 21.67 11.12 -0.90
C ALA A 328 20.76 11.16 -2.12
N ARG A 329 19.44 11.04 -1.93
CA ARG A 329 18.48 10.94 -3.03
C ARG A 329 17.09 11.40 -2.64
N ALA A 330 16.31 11.83 -3.63
CA ALA A 330 14.91 12.19 -3.50
C ALA A 330 14.13 11.63 -4.70
N MET A 331 12.91 11.20 -4.46
CA MET A 331 12.01 10.70 -5.50
C MET A 331 11.05 11.79 -5.93
N VAL A 332 10.88 11.99 -7.25
CA VAL A 332 9.91 12.93 -7.85
C VAL A 332 9.03 12.16 -8.82
N GLY A 333 7.74 12.32 -8.73
CA GLY A 333 6.82 11.65 -9.67
C GLY A 333 5.44 11.36 -9.08
N PRO A 334 4.71 10.42 -9.71
CA PRO A 334 5.04 9.71 -10.95
C PRO A 334 4.44 10.39 -12.19
N THR A 335 4.84 9.95 -13.39
CA THR A 335 4.00 10.08 -14.60
C THR A 335 2.79 9.15 -14.48
N LYS A 336 1.83 9.27 -15.41
CA LYS A 336 0.63 8.42 -15.44
C LYS A 336 0.41 7.92 -16.87
N GLU A 337 0.61 6.63 -17.06
CA GLU A 337 0.52 5.95 -18.33
C GLU A 337 -0.58 4.89 -18.22
N TYR A 338 -1.61 4.98 -19.07
CA TYR A 338 -2.80 4.12 -18.99
C TYR A 338 -2.80 3.04 -20.09
N ASP A 339 -1.76 3.00 -20.90
CA ASP A 339 -1.51 2.05 -21.99
C ASP A 339 -0.58 0.89 -21.59
N ALA A 340 -0.26 0.77 -20.29
CA ALA A 340 0.60 -0.29 -19.79
C ALA A 340 -0.03 -1.68 -20.00
N ALA A 341 0.76 -2.59 -20.55
CA ALA A 341 0.40 -3.98 -20.74
C ALA A 341 0.85 -4.87 -19.56
N PRO A 342 0.26 -6.07 -19.38
CA PRO A 342 0.70 -7.00 -18.33
C PRO A 342 2.20 -7.35 -18.40
N GLU A 343 2.78 -7.41 -19.59
CA GLU A 343 4.19 -7.70 -19.81
C GLU A 343 5.12 -6.61 -19.27
N ASP A 344 4.67 -5.35 -19.25
CA ASP A 344 5.42 -4.22 -18.71
C ASP A 344 5.67 -4.34 -17.20
N CYS A 345 4.89 -5.19 -16.50
CA CYS A 345 5.08 -5.44 -15.06
C CYS A 345 6.46 -6.01 -14.73
N PHE A 346 7.09 -6.71 -15.70
CA PHE A 346 8.41 -7.34 -15.54
C PHE A 346 9.57 -6.41 -15.96
N ARG A 347 9.26 -5.19 -16.44
CA ARG A 347 10.23 -4.17 -16.82
C ARG A 347 10.48 -3.13 -15.71
N ALA A 348 9.94 -3.37 -14.51
CA ALA A 348 10.07 -2.45 -13.39
C ALA A 348 11.54 -2.29 -12.97
N GLY A 349 11.93 -1.06 -12.63
CA GLY A 349 13.28 -0.74 -12.19
C GLY A 349 13.87 0.49 -12.89
N VAL A 350 15.19 0.55 -12.93
CA VAL A 350 15.92 1.63 -13.62
C VAL A 350 15.77 1.47 -15.12
N VAL A 351 15.47 2.58 -15.80
CA VAL A 351 15.39 2.68 -17.26
C VAL A 351 16.36 3.72 -17.76
N ASP A 352 16.95 3.48 -18.92
CA ASP A 352 17.92 4.37 -19.54
C ASP A 352 17.22 5.37 -20.46
N ALA A 353 17.24 6.64 -20.07
CA ALA A 353 16.61 7.71 -20.84
C ALA A 353 17.35 8.05 -22.14
N ASP A 354 18.61 7.64 -22.29
CA ASP A 354 19.35 7.81 -23.54
C ASP A 354 19.00 6.74 -24.58
N VAL A 355 18.36 5.64 -24.14
CA VAL A 355 18.00 4.50 -24.99
C VAL A 355 16.50 4.36 -25.17
N ASP A 356 15.72 4.59 -24.11
CA ASP A 356 14.24 4.46 -24.12
C ASP A 356 13.59 5.84 -24.32
N PRO A 357 12.95 6.11 -25.49
CA PRO A 357 12.27 7.37 -25.74
C PRO A 357 11.17 7.70 -24.71
N ARG A 358 10.47 6.70 -24.16
CA ARG A 358 9.46 6.92 -23.13
C ARG A 358 10.11 7.42 -21.82
N ALA A 359 11.27 6.89 -21.48
CA ALA A 359 12.04 7.35 -20.34
C ALA A 359 12.60 8.77 -20.53
N ALA A 360 13.02 9.13 -21.76
CA ALA A 360 13.46 10.47 -22.12
C ALA A 360 12.32 11.51 -21.97
N ASP A 361 11.14 11.20 -22.52
CA ASP A 361 9.95 12.04 -22.41
C ASP A 361 9.51 12.18 -20.95
N ALA A 362 9.53 11.08 -20.20
CA ALA A 362 9.20 11.06 -18.77
C ALA A 362 10.19 11.89 -17.95
N LEU A 363 11.49 11.84 -18.25
CA LEU A 363 12.52 12.66 -17.61
C LEU A 363 12.20 14.16 -17.78
N ALA A 364 11.91 14.60 -19.00
CA ALA A 364 11.56 15.99 -19.29
C ALA A 364 10.29 16.42 -18.50
N GLN A 365 9.24 15.60 -18.57
CA GLN A 365 7.99 15.86 -17.87
C GLN A 365 8.18 15.90 -16.34
N LEU A 366 8.94 14.97 -15.77
CA LEU A 366 9.15 14.88 -14.31
C LEU A 366 10.02 16.01 -13.79
N ARG A 367 10.96 16.51 -14.59
CA ARG A 367 11.74 17.73 -14.27
C ARG A 367 10.78 18.93 -14.12
N GLU A 368 9.90 19.13 -15.09
CA GLU A 368 8.91 20.20 -15.05
C GLU A 368 7.95 20.07 -13.85
N LEU A 369 7.41 18.88 -13.64
CA LEU A 369 6.52 18.59 -12.51
C LEU A 369 7.21 18.76 -11.16
N GLY A 370 8.48 18.40 -11.06
CA GLY A 370 9.30 18.60 -9.86
C GLY A 370 9.45 20.07 -9.52
N VAL A 371 9.86 20.88 -10.49
CA VAL A 371 9.99 22.34 -10.34
C VAL A 371 8.65 22.98 -9.97
N LYS A 372 7.54 22.52 -10.55
CA LYS A 372 6.21 23.02 -10.22
C LYS A 372 5.77 22.64 -8.80
N ALA A 373 6.19 21.49 -8.30
CA ALA A 373 5.88 21.04 -6.95
C ALA A 373 6.78 21.70 -5.89
N TYR A 374 8.05 21.83 -6.21
CA TYR A 374 9.08 22.44 -5.35
C TYR A 374 10.16 23.07 -6.22
N PRO A 375 10.13 24.39 -6.45
CA PRO A 375 11.04 25.10 -7.37
C PRO A 375 12.52 24.77 -7.23
N PRO A 376 13.09 24.59 -6.01
CA PRO A 376 14.51 24.26 -5.87
C PRO A 376 14.95 22.95 -6.52
N THR A 377 14.04 22.07 -6.93
CA THR A 377 14.41 20.85 -7.67
C THR A 377 15.01 21.13 -9.04
N ALA A 378 14.88 22.36 -9.56
CA ALA A 378 15.52 22.80 -10.81
C ALA A 378 17.04 22.59 -10.78
N ASP A 379 17.67 22.83 -9.62
CA ASP A 379 19.12 22.77 -9.41
C ASP A 379 19.61 21.40 -8.89
N TRP A 380 18.71 20.40 -8.78
CA TRP A 380 19.07 19.08 -8.31
C TRP A 380 19.58 18.20 -9.46
N ASP A 381 20.68 17.48 -9.22
CA ASP A 381 21.25 16.58 -10.20
C ASP A 381 20.34 15.36 -10.40
N VAL A 382 20.17 14.94 -11.66
CA VAL A 382 19.46 13.69 -12.00
C VAL A 382 20.38 12.52 -11.68
N LEU A 383 19.87 11.56 -10.93
CA LEU A 383 20.56 10.30 -10.66
C LEU A 383 20.10 9.20 -11.61
N ARG A 384 18.78 9.01 -11.75
CA ARG A 384 18.22 7.99 -12.65
C ARG A 384 16.71 8.15 -12.84
N VAL A 385 16.19 7.53 -13.90
CA VAL A 385 14.77 7.34 -14.14
C VAL A 385 14.39 5.90 -13.80
N LYS A 386 13.23 5.69 -13.20
CA LYS A 386 12.70 4.37 -12.87
C LYS A 386 11.31 4.22 -13.46
N TYR A 387 10.94 3.01 -13.83
CA TYR A 387 9.61 2.67 -14.35
C TYR A 387 8.96 1.57 -13.51
N GLY A 388 7.62 1.57 -13.42
CA GLY A 388 6.87 0.49 -12.82
C GLY A 388 5.38 0.55 -13.12
N VAL A 389 4.73 -0.61 -13.08
CA VAL A 389 3.29 -0.75 -13.35
C VAL A 389 2.56 -1.15 -12.09
N ARG A 390 1.55 -0.37 -11.70
CA ARG A 390 0.68 -0.67 -10.57
C ARG A 390 -0.70 -1.12 -11.02
N GLY A 391 -1.31 -2.03 -10.27
CA GLY A 391 -2.71 -2.40 -10.42
C GLY A 391 -3.59 -1.50 -9.54
N ASN A 392 -4.48 -0.75 -10.16
CA ASN A 392 -5.47 0.07 -9.47
C ASN A 392 -6.80 -0.67 -9.36
N PRO A 393 -7.40 -0.76 -8.17
CA PRO A 393 -8.72 -1.35 -8.01
C PRO A 393 -9.81 -0.39 -8.48
N PRO A 394 -11.03 -0.87 -8.73
CA PRO A 394 -12.17 -0.01 -9.03
C PRO A 394 -12.48 0.92 -7.87
N ARG A 395 -13.09 2.07 -8.17
CA ARG A 395 -13.55 3.01 -7.15
C ARG A 395 -14.85 2.53 -6.52
N THR A 396 -14.91 2.62 -5.19
CA THR A 396 -16.10 2.38 -4.38
C THR A 396 -16.51 3.69 -3.66
N PRO A 397 -17.67 3.74 -2.98
CA PRO A 397 -18.02 4.87 -2.12
C PRO A 397 -16.98 5.15 -1.01
N LEU A 398 -16.25 4.11 -0.57
CA LEU A 398 -15.17 4.22 0.42
C LEU A 398 -13.81 4.59 -0.21
N GLY A 399 -13.75 4.76 -1.52
CA GLY A 399 -12.55 5.04 -2.31
C GLY A 399 -12.08 3.85 -3.14
N ALA A 400 -10.83 3.90 -3.61
CA ALA A 400 -10.20 2.78 -4.30
C ALA A 400 -9.62 1.82 -3.25
N LEU A 401 -10.38 0.76 -2.94
CA LEU A 401 -10.00 -0.25 -1.95
C LEU A 401 -9.30 -1.43 -2.61
N PRO A 402 -8.23 -1.97 -2.00
CA PRO A 402 -7.62 -3.20 -2.46
C PRO A 402 -8.59 -4.37 -2.51
N LEU A 403 -8.20 -5.42 -3.21
CA LEU A 403 -8.97 -6.64 -3.39
C LEU A 403 -8.22 -7.79 -2.72
N ALA A 404 -8.88 -8.49 -1.81
CA ALA A 404 -8.33 -9.64 -1.09
C ALA A 404 -9.34 -10.77 -1.02
N GLY A 405 -8.91 -12.01 -1.15
CA GLY A 405 -9.85 -13.13 -1.09
C GLY A 405 -9.35 -14.41 -1.74
N SER A 406 -10.26 -15.17 -2.33
CA SER A 406 -9.94 -16.39 -3.05
C SER A 406 -10.55 -16.39 -4.46
N ALA A 407 -9.79 -16.94 -5.42
CA ALA A 407 -10.21 -17.09 -6.81
C ALA A 407 -10.09 -18.56 -7.21
N ARG A 408 -11.13 -19.05 -7.89
CA ARG A 408 -11.14 -20.41 -8.41
C ARG A 408 -10.16 -20.55 -9.59
N ILE A 409 -9.29 -21.54 -9.50
CA ILE A 409 -8.35 -21.93 -10.57
C ILE A 409 -8.99 -22.98 -11.49
N ASP A 410 -9.60 -24.01 -10.87
CA ASP A 410 -10.40 -25.05 -11.54
C ASP A 410 -11.52 -25.54 -10.59
N ASP A 411 -12.19 -26.65 -10.95
CA ASP A 411 -13.34 -27.15 -10.19
C ASP A 411 -12.98 -27.60 -8.77
N GLU A 412 -11.72 -27.95 -8.51
CA GLU A 412 -11.25 -28.51 -7.23
C GLU A 412 -10.31 -27.55 -6.48
N THR A 413 -9.76 -26.54 -7.16
CA THR A 413 -8.63 -25.74 -6.66
C THR A 413 -8.98 -24.25 -6.64
N SER A 414 -8.64 -23.59 -5.54
CA SER A 414 -8.72 -22.13 -5.40
C SER A 414 -7.40 -21.59 -4.85
N ALA A 415 -6.99 -20.41 -5.35
CA ALA A 415 -5.85 -19.67 -4.82
C ALA A 415 -6.33 -18.44 -4.07
N TRP A 416 -5.60 -18.06 -3.04
CA TRP A 416 -5.74 -16.77 -2.38
C TRP A 416 -5.17 -15.66 -3.25
N PHE A 417 -5.66 -14.44 -3.10
CA PHE A 417 -5.06 -13.28 -3.78
C PHE A 417 -5.15 -12.01 -2.96
N LEU A 418 -4.14 -11.15 -3.12
CA LEU A 418 -4.09 -9.79 -2.61
C LEU A 418 -3.58 -8.88 -3.72
N ALA A 419 -4.47 -8.07 -4.29
CA ALA A 419 -4.19 -7.24 -5.47
C ALA A 419 -4.78 -5.83 -5.34
N GLY A 420 -4.46 -4.96 -6.28
CA GLY A 420 -5.08 -3.64 -6.36
C GLY A 420 -4.68 -2.68 -5.24
N LEU A 421 -3.47 -2.77 -4.70
CA LEU A 421 -2.99 -1.81 -3.68
C LEU A 421 -2.87 -0.38 -4.23
N GLY A 422 -2.74 -0.21 -5.54
CA GLY A 422 -2.71 1.08 -6.23
C GLY A 422 -1.65 2.01 -5.68
N ALA A 423 -2.04 3.27 -5.42
CA ALA A 423 -1.14 4.29 -4.88
C ALA A 423 -1.01 4.24 -3.34
N ARG A 424 -1.64 3.26 -2.65
CA ARG A 424 -1.72 3.18 -1.19
C ARG A 424 -1.12 1.89 -0.62
N GLY A 425 -0.18 1.31 -1.35
CA GLY A 425 0.47 0.06 -0.96
C GLY A 425 1.03 0.12 0.46
N LEU A 426 1.74 1.18 0.81
CA LEU A 426 2.31 1.36 2.16
C LEU A 426 1.26 1.49 3.27
N VAL A 427 0.08 2.07 2.98
CA VAL A 427 -0.99 2.18 3.99
C VAL A 427 -1.65 0.82 4.24
N TYR A 428 -1.88 0.05 3.17
CA TYR A 428 -2.76 -1.11 3.27
C TYR A 428 -2.05 -2.45 3.38
N HIS A 429 -0.77 -2.56 2.97
CA HIS A 429 -0.09 -3.86 2.92
C HIS A 429 -0.08 -4.60 4.26
N GLY A 430 0.18 -3.87 5.35
CA GLY A 430 0.29 -4.47 6.69
C GLY A 430 -1.04 -5.07 7.16
N ILE A 431 -2.10 -4.26 7.21
CA ILE A 431 -3.41 -4.73 7.71
C ILE A 431 -3.99 -5.83 6.83
N LEU A 432 -3.85 -5.71 5.50
CA LEU A 432 -4.33 -6.73 4.57
C LEU A 432 -3.50 -8.00 4.65
N GLY A 433 -2.19 -7.89 4.77
CA GLY A 433 -1.29 -9.04 4.98
C GLY A 433 -1.70 -9.84 6.22
N ARG A 434 -2.00 -9.17 7.33
CA ARG A 434 -2.46 -9.79 8.56
C ARG A 434 -3.83 -10.49 8.43
N TRP A 435 -4.82 -9.84 7.81
CA TRP A 435 -6.13 -10.47 7.59
C TRP A 435 -6.03 -11.67 6.66
N MET A 436 -5.25 -11.55 5.58
CA MET A 436 -5.00 -12.65 4.66
C MET A 436 -4.25 -13.80 5.33
N ALA A 437 -3.26 -13.53 6.18
CA ALA A 437 -2.55 -14.55 6.94
C ALA A 437 -3.51 -15.37 7.82
N ASN A 438 -4.40 -14.67 8.55
CA ASN A 438 -5.42 -15.34 9.36
C ASN A 438 -6.41 -16.15 8.50
N ALA A 439 -6.81 -15.61 7.34
CA ALA A 439 -7.69 -16.31 6.41
C ALA A 439 -7.05 -17.60 5.87
N ILE A 440 -5.77 -17.54 5.50
CA ILE A 440 -5.01 -18.70 5.00
C ILE A 440 -4.82 -19.76 6.10
N LEU A 441 -4.42 -19.35 7.30
CA LEU A 441 -4.17 -20.26 8.41
C LEU A 441 -5.44 -20.94 8.93
N ASP A 442 -6.59 -20.28 8.84
CA ASP A 442 -7.89 -20.81 9.27
C ASP A 442 -8.68 -21.45 8.10
N ASP A 443 -8.17 -21.34 6.87
CA ASP A 443 -8.89 -21.68 5.62
C ASP A 443 -10.28 -21.05 5.56
N ASP A 444 -10.36 -19.77 5.99
CA ASP A 444 -11.63 -19.05 6.16
C ASP A 444 -11.57 -17.62 5.58
N VAL A 445 -12.15 -17.43 4.40
CA VAL A 445 -12.22 -16.13 3.73
C VAL A 445 -12.98 -15.08 4.53
N SER A 446 -13.81 -15.47 5.50
CA SER A 446 -14.58 -14.54 6.35
C SER A 446 -13.69 -13.72 7.30
N ARG A 447 -12.43 -14.14 7.51
CA ARG A 447 -11.40 -13.36 8.23
C ARG A 447 -11.02 -12.07 7.54
N ILE A 448 -11.32 -11.94 6.24
CA ILE A 448 -11.08 -10.72 5.46
C ILE A 448 -12.33 -9.83 5.57
N PRO A 449 -12.19 -8.52 5.92
CA PRO A 449 -13.30 -7.58 5.96
C PRO A 449 -14.09 -7.55 4.64
N GLU A 450 -15.40 -7.42 4.75
CA GLU A 450 -16.33 -7.50 3.61
C GLU A 450 -16.06 -6.42 2.55
N ASP A 451 -15.64 -5.22 2.97
CA ASP A 451 -15.34 -4.08 2.08
C ASP A 451 -14.29 -4.40 1.02
N VAL A 452 -13.33 -5.26 1.34
CA VAL A 452 -12.20 -5.63 0.47
C VAL A 452 -12.26 -7.10 0.01
N ARG A 453 -13.16 -7.89 0.60
CA ARG A 453 -13.28 -9.33 0.33
C ARG A 453 -13.88 -9.62 -1.03
N ARG A 454 -13.23 -10.52 -1.78
CA ARG A 454 -13.72 -11.08 -3.04
C ARG A 454 -13.61 -12.60 -3.04
N VAL A 455 -14.62 -13.25 -3.59
CA VAL A 455 -14.64 -14.70 -3.87
C VAL A 455 -15.11 -14.86 -5.31
N CYS A 456 -14.29 -15.41 -6.20
CA CYS A 456 -14.58 -15.51 -7.64
C CYS A 456 -14.09 -16.84 -8.24
#